data_340640a4799bfd24a177224ac3ee2595
#
_entry.id   340640a4799bfd24a177224ac3ee2595
#
_cell.length_a   1.000
_cell.length_b   1.000
_cell.length_c   1.000
_cell.angle_alpha   90.00
_cell.angle_beta   90.00
_cell.angle_gamma   90.00
#
_symmetry.space_group_name_H-M   'P 1'
#
loop_
_entity.id
_entity.type
_entity.pdbx_description
1 polymer ?
#
loop_
_entity_poly.entity_id
_entity_poly.type
_entity_poly.pdbx_seq_one_letter_code
_entity_poly.pdbx_strand_id
1 'polypeptide(L)'
;MLMFLAGKAATDELSGDISIQVPVNMRKFYPSETVRNFSMYCGIRIPITEINDAPSMIDEINTQLHKKASKEAMIEMLTSTEKMVNMLKYVPLAVKQPVAKVIYGFLGDKIFTNTLSNLGVVEMPSSISKHIESMDFILGTAITNRAGCSVVTFDNITTFSIAKMTVDPSFEEKMYDLLQADGVEVIVEGSENYEN
;
A
#
# COMPACT_ATOMS: atom_id res chain seq x y z
N MET A 1 -3.15 -1.83 11.30
CA MET A 1 -2.47 -2.43 12.46
C MET A 1 -1.70 -3.70 12.07
N LEU A 2 -2.33 -4.76 11.58
CA LEU A 2 -1.68 -6.05 11.25
C LEU A 2 -0.38 -5.91 10.45
N MET A 3 -0.37 -5.11 9.39
CA MET A 3 0.84 -4.89 8.58
C MET A 3 2.00 -4.23 9.34
N PHE A 4 1.73 -3.38 10.33
CA PHE A 4 2.78 -2.81 11.18
C PHE A 4 3.37 -3.87 12.10
N LEU A 5 2.53 -4.70 12.70
CA LEU A 5 2.97 -5.81 13.56
C LEU A 5 3.77 -6.86 12.76
N ALA A 6 3.27 -7.24 11.58
CA ALA A 6 3.97 -8.15 10.68
C ALA A 6 5.29 -7.57 10.17
N GLY A 7 5.29 -6.28 9.80
CA GLY A 7 6.50 -5.59 9.37
C GLY A 7 7.56 -5.49 10.46
N LYS A 8 7.15 -5.29 11.72
CA LYS A 8 8.07 -5.33 12.88
C LYS A 8 8.66 -6.72 13.08
N ALA A 9 7.84 -7.77 12.97
CA ALA A 9 8.29 -9.15 13.12
C ALA A 9 9.26 -9.59 12.01
N ALA A 10 9.11 -9.04 10.80
CA ALA A 10 9.96 -9.32 9.64
C ALA A 10 11.22 -8.45 9.55
N THR A 11 11.62 -7.79 10.63
CA THR A 11 12.84 -6.96 10.67
C THR A 11 13.60 -7.18 11.97
N ASP A 12 14.94 -7.27 11.84
CA ASP A 12 15.86 -7.31 12.98
C ASP A 12 16.24 -5.91 13.46
N GLU A 13 15.74 -4.86 12.80
CA GLU A 13 16.04 -3.48 13.18
C GLU A 13 15.33 -3.11 14.48
N LEU A 14 16.08 -2.57 15.44
CA LEU A 14 15.55 -2.11 16.73
C LEU A 14 15.17 -0.62 16.73
N SER A 15 15.48 0.10 15.65
CA SER A 15 15.22 1.53 15.51
C SER A 15 14.81 1.87 14.08
N GLY A 16 14.15 3.01 13.93
CA GLY A 16 13.61 3.46 12.65
C GLY A 16 12.08 3.41 12.62
N ASP A 17 11.52 3.57 11.44
CA ASP A 17 10.08 3.66 11.25
C ASP A 17 9.59 2.61 10.24
N ILE A 18 8.41 2.06 10.49
CA ILE A 18 7.66 1.38 9.45
C ILE A 18 6.71 2.39 8.82
N SER A 19 6.76 2.48 7.49
CA SER A 19 5.97 3.40 6.70
C SER A 19 5.15 2.64 5.66
N ILE A 20 3.82 2.81 5.73
CA ILE A 20 2.89 2.17 4.80
C ILE A 20 2.31 3.22 3.87
N GLN A 21 2.49 3.02 2.57
CA GLN A 21 1.85 3.82 1.53
C GLN A 21 0.41 3.34 1.32
N VAL A 22 -0.53 4.28 1.36
CA VAL A 22 -1.96 4.01 1.13
C VAL A 22 -2.44 4.87 -0.04
N PRO A 23 -2.89 4.27 -1.15
CA PRO A 23 -3.49 5.01 -2.25
C PRO A 23 -4.82 5.66 -1.84
N VAL A 24 -5.04 6.88 -2.32
CA VAL A 24 -6.24 7.68 -2.09
C VAL A 24 -6.94 7.93 -3.41
N ASN A 25 -8.17 7.45 -3.54
CA ASN A 25 -8.97 7.67 -4.74
C ASN A 25 -9.43 9.13 -4.80
N MET A 26 -8.89 9.88 -5.75
CA MET A 26 -9.17 11.30 -5.93
C MET A 26 -10.59 11.59 -6.43
N ARG A 27 -11.30 10.57 -6.98
CA ARG A 27 -12.72 10.72 -7.38
C ARG A 27 -13.64 11.02 -6.20
N LYS A 28 -13.21 10.73 -4.97
CA LYS A 28 -13.93 11.14 -3.75
C LYS A 28 -13.99 12.67 -3.60
N PHE A 29 -13.01 13.38 -4.15
CA PHE A 29 -12.89 14.84 -4.01
C PHE A 29 -13.19 15.59 -5.31
N TYR A 30 -12.92 14.97 -6.45
CA TYR A 30 -13.08 15.55 -7.77
C TYR A 30 -13.80 14.55 -8.68
N PRO A 31 -15.06 14.83 -9.08
CA PRO A 31 -15.77 14.00 -10.05
C PRO A 31 -14.95 13.87 -11.34
N SER A 32 -14.77 12.65 -11.80
CA SER A 32 -14.03 12.38 -13.02
C SER A 32 -14.48 11.07 -13.66
N GLU A 33 -14.73 11.10 -14.95
CA GLU A 33 -15.06 9.95 -15.79
C GLU A 33 -13.82 9.30 -16.43
N THR A 34 -12.62 9.82 -16.09
CA THR A 34 -11.39 9.25 -16.67
C THR A 34 -11.22 7.78 -16.29
N VAL A 35 -10.88 6.95 -17.25
CA VAL A 35 -10.50 5.55 -17.06
C VAL A 35 -9.02 5.39 -16.66
N ARG A 36 -8.25 6.51 -16.67
CA ARG A 36 -6.86 6.50 -16.24
C ARG A 36 -6.76 6.47 -14.71
N ASN A 37 -5.58 6.12 -14.21
CA ASN A 37 -5.29 6.22 -12.79
C ASN A 37 -5.52 7.66 -12.30
N PHE A 38 -6.45 7.80 -11.35
CA PHE A 38 -6.80 9.08 -10.72
C PHE A 38 -6.71 8.93 -9.20
N SER A 39 -5.53 8.54 -8.77
CA SER A 39 -5.22 8.36 -7.34
C SER A 39 -3.96 9.15 -6.97
N MET A 40 -3.93 9.58 -5.72
CA MET A 40 -2.75 10.04 -5.01
C MET A 40 -2.41 9.01 -3.93
N TYR A 41 -1.50 9.32 -3.03
CA TYR A 41 -1.18 8.45 -1.91
C TYR A 41 -0.92 9.27 -0.64
N CYS A 42 -1.11 8.64 0.50
CA CYS A 42 -0.61 9.14 1.77
C CYS A 42 0.28 8.08 2.43
N GLY A 43 1.16 8.51 3.32
CA GLY A 43 2.05 7.63 4.07
C GLY A 43 1.71 7.65 5.55
N ILE A 44 1.44 6.48 6.12
CA ILE A 44 1.29 6.29 7.55
C ILE A 44 2.62 5.78 8.08
N ARG A 45 3.16 6.44 9.11
CA ARG A 45 4.48 6.13 9.65
C ARG A 45 4.41 5.96 11.16
N ILE A 46 4.94 4.85 11.67
CA ILE A 46 5.00 4.55 13.08
C ILE A 46 6.42 4.09 13.44
N PRO A 47 7.06 4.67 14.47
CA PRO A 47 8.33 4.19 14.97
C PRO A 47 8.25 2.72 15.40
N ILE A 48 9.27 1.93 15.07
CA ILE A 48 9.31 0.48 15.41
C ILE A 48 9.12 0.27 16.92
N THR A 49 9.65 1.18 17.73
CA THR A 49 9.54 1.13 19.20
C THR A 49 8.11 1.34 19.73
N GLU A 50 7.25 1.99 18.93
CA GLU A 50 5.86 2.28 19.30
C GLU A 50 4.88 1.26 18.70
N ILE A 51 5.35 0.36 17.84
CA ILE A 51 4.52 -0.68 17.24
C ILE A 51 4.23 -1.75 18.30
N ASN A 52 2.96 -1.85 18.65
CA ASN A 52 2.39 -2.83 19.58
C ASN A 52 0.94 -3.11 19.19
N ASP A 53 0.27 -4.00 19.89
CA ASP A 53 -1.13 -4.37 19.69
C ASP A 53 -2.13 -3.49 20.47
N ALA A 54 -1.67 -2.37 21.02
CA ALA A 54 -2.51 -1.49 21.81
C ALA A 54 -3.51 -0.70 20.95
N PRO A 55 -4.72 -0.44 21.45
CA PRO A 55 -5.72 0.40 20.79
C PRO A 55 -5.19 1.79 20.40
N SER A 56 -4.27 2.35 21.19
CA SER A 56 -3.62 3.64 20.90
C SER A 56 -2.93 3.69 19.55
N MET A 57 -2.39 2.56 19.08
CA MET A 57 -1.78 2.48 17.74
C MET A 57 -2.85 2.58 16.64
N ILE A 58 -4.04 2.03 16.87
CA ILE A 58 -5.16 2.14 15.92
C ILE A 58 -5.61 3.60 15.83
N ASP A 59 -5.70 4.29 16.97
CA ASP A 59 -6.07 5.71 17.01
C ASP A 59 -5.05 6.59 16.30
N GLU A 60 -3.75 6.30 16.46
CA GLU A 60 -2.69 7.01 15.76
C GLU A 60 -2.76 6.77 14.24
N ILE A 61 -2.96 5.52 13.80
CA ILE A 61 -3.15 5.18 12.39
C ILE A 61 -4.34 5.95 11.81
N ASN A 62 -5.47 5.94 12.50
CA ASN A 62 -6.68 6.62 12.06
C ASN A 62 -6.46 8.14 11.99
N THR A 63 -5.82 8.72 12.99
CA THR A 63 -5.49 10.15 13.04
C THR A 63 -4.62 10.55 11.85
N GLN A 64 -3.55 9.80 11.60
CA GLN A 64 -2.69 10.06 10.44
C GLN A 64 -3.44 9.88 9.12
N LEU A 65 -4.25 8.84 8.99
CA LEU A 65 -5.03 8.56 7.78
C LEU A 65 -6.02 9.68 7.49
N HIS A 66 -6.81 10.09 8.49
CA HIS A 66 -7.78 11.18 8.34
C HIS A 66 -7.10 12.50 7.95
N LYS A 67 -5.99 12.84 8.59
CA LYS A 67 -5.24 14.07 8.31
C LYS A 67 -4.60 14.05 6.92
N LYS A 68 -3.89 12.96 6.59
CA LYS A 68 -3.06 12.88 5.36
C LYS A 68 -3.85 12.49 4.12
N ALA A 69 -5.01 11.82 4.27
CA ALA A 69 -5.92 11.51 3.18
C ALA A 69 -7.07 12.52 3.04
N SER A 70 -6.99 13.67 3.72
CA SER A 70 -7.96 14.75 3.59
C SER A 70 -7.90 15.43 2.22
N LYS A 71 -8.98 16.12 1.85
CA LYS A 71 -9.03 16.88 0.59
C LYS A 71 -7.94 17.95 0.55
N GLU A 72 -7.74 18.65 1.67
CA GLU A 72 -6.76 19.72 1.82
C GLU A 72 -5.33 19.20 1.61
N ALA A 73 -4.97 18.07 2.25
CA ALA A 73 -3.66 17.44 2.09
C ALA A 73 -3.42 16.97 0.65
N MET A 74 -4.44 16.42 0.00
CA MET A 74 -4.35 16.00 -1.40
C MET A 74 -4.19 17.19 -2.36
N ILE A 75 -4.87 18.32 -2.10
CA ILE A 75 -4.70 19.56 -2.88
C ILE A 75 -3.28 20.11 -2.72
N GLU A 76 -2.76 20.13 -1.51
CA GLU A 76 -1.39 20.59 -1.24
C GLU A 76 -0.35 19.74 -1.99
N MET A 77 -0.51 18.43 -1.96
CA MET A 77 0.35 17.49 -2.69
C MET A 77 0.25 17.71 -4.22
N LEU A 78 -0.96 17.86 -4.76
CA LEU A 78 -1.17 18.16 -6.18
C LEU A 78 -0.51 19.48 -6.58
N THR A 79 -0.71 20.53 -5.80
CA THR A 79 -0.14 21.86 -6.06
C THR A 79 1.39 21.82 -6.03
N SER A 80 1.96 21.08 -5.08
CA SER A 80 3.41 20.91 -4.97
C SER A 80 3.98 20.13 -6.16
N THR A 81 3.27 19.08 -6.59
CA THR A 81 3.64 18.29 -7.77
C THR A 81 3.54 19.14 -9.04
N GLU A 82 2.48 19.93 -9.20
CA GLU A 82 2.30 20.82 -10.34
C GLU A 82 3.43 21.86 -10.42
N LYS A 83 3.76 22.49 -9.30
CA LYS A 83 4.89 23.44 -9.24
C LYS A 83 6.19 22.79 -9.68
N MET A 84 6.47 21.58 -9.18
CA MET A 84 7.67 20.83 -9.57
C MET A 84 7.69 20.50 -11.08
N VAL A 85 6.57 20.03 -11.62
CA VAL A 85 6.43 19.73 -13.05
C VAL A 85 6.62 20.99 -13.90
N ASN A 86 6.01 22.11 -13.48
CA ASN A 86 6.12 23.39 -14.17
C ASN A 86 7.56 23.95 -14.15
N MET A 87 8.28 23.82 -13.06
CA MET A 87 9.70 24.18 -12.98
C MET A 87 10.55 23.37 -13.97
N LEU A 88 10.22 22.09 -14.16
CA LEU A 88 10.93 21.20 -15.07
C LEU A 88 10.47 21.31 -16.52
N LYS A 89 9.38 22.02 -16.82
CA LYS A 89 8.76 22.06 -18.15
C LYS A 89 9.72 22.46 -19.27
N TYR A 90 10.59 23.42 -19.01
CA TYR A 90 11.54 23.97 -19.99
C TYR A 90 12.92 23.30 -19.95
N VAL A 91 13.17 22.34 -19.05
CA VAL A 91 14.42 21.62 -18.99
C VAL A 91 14.44 20.54 -20.09
N PRO A 92 15.48 20.45 -20.93
CA PRO A 92 15.58 19.41 -21.96
C PRO A 92 15.53 18.00 -21.36
N LEU A 93 14.94 17.04 -22.09
CA LEU A 93 14.76 15.67 -21.62
C LEU A 93 16.09 14.99 -21.26
N ALA A 94 17.15 15.29 -22.03
CA ALA A 94 18.49 14.75 -21.77
C ALA A 94 19.04 15.14 -20.39
N VAL A 95 18.62 16.28 -19.84
CA VAL A 95 18.99 16.73 -18.48
C VAL A 95 17.98 16.21 -17.44
N LYS A 96 16.68 16.17 -17.79
CA LYS A 96 15.66 15.66 -16.87
C LYS A 96 15.89 14.20 -16.47
N GLN A 97 16.23 13.35 -17.42
CA GLN A 97 16.38 11.91 -17.18
C GLN A 97 17.43 11.57 -16.12
N PRO A 98 18.68 12.03 -16.20
CA PRO A 98 19.67 11.72 -15.17
C PRO A 98 19.32 12.36 -13.82
N VAL A 99 18.82 13.59 -13.81
CA VAL A 99 18.39 14.28 -12.58
C VAL A 99 17.23 13.54 -11.91
N ALA A 100 16.20 13.13 -12.68
CA ALA A 100 15.08 12.36 -12.16
C ALA A 100 15.52 11.00 -11.60
N LYS A 101 16.46 10.30 -12.27
CA LYS A 101 17.01 9.04 -11.77
C LYS A 101 17.75 9.22 -10.44
N VAL A 102 18.53 10.28 -10.30
CA VAL A 102 19.26 10.60 -9.06
C VAL A 102 18.28 10.93 -7.94
N ILE A 103 17.30 11.82 -8.20
CA ILE A 103 16.28 12.19 -7.22
C ILE A 103 15.45 10.96 -6.83
N TYR A 104 15.02 10.16 -7.79
CA TYR A 104 14.25 8.94 -7.52
C TYR A 104 15.08 7.91 -6.74
N GLY A 105 16.35 7.74 -7.05
CA GLY A 105 17.26 6.86 -6.32
C GLY A 105 17.50 7.28 -4.86
N PHE A 106 17.42 8.59 -4.56
CA PHE A 106 17.58 9.09 -3.19
C PHE A 106 16.25 9.18 -2.42
N LEU A 107 15.15 9.49 -3.07
CA LEU A 107 13.87 9.84 -2.42
C LEU A 107 12.73 8.87 -2.78
N GLY A 108 12.85 8.09 -3.85
CA GLY A 108 11.72 7.32 -4.39
C GLY A 108 11.27 6.20 -3.46
N ASP A 109 11.90 5.07 -3.61
CA ASP A 109 11.43 3.82 -3.01
C ASP A 109 11.75 3.67 -1.51
N LYS A 110 12.68 4.48 -0.96
CA LYS A 110 13.05 4.43 0.45
C LYS A 110 12.07 5.12 1.40
N ILE A 111 11.04 5.76 0.86
CA ILE A 111 10.06 6.52 1.65
C ILE A 111 9.08 5.59 2.36
N PHE A 112 8.78 4.43 1.76
CA PHE A 112 7.81 3.49 2.30
C PHE A 112 8.41 2.09 2.41
N THR A 113 8.11 1.42 3.53
CA THR A 113 8.48 0.01 3.72
C THR A 113 7.53 -0.92 2.99
N ASN A 114 6.24 -0.63 3.05
CA ASN A 114 5.19 -1.44 2.43
C ASN A 114 4.15 -0.55 1.73
N THR A 115 3.42 -1.13 0.80
CA THR A 115 2.24 -0.51 0.18
C THR A 115 1.00 -1.31 0.53
N LEU A 116 -0.09 -0.63 0.87
CA LEU A 116 -1.41 -1.24 1.09
C LEU A 116 -2.43 -0.59 0.16
N SER A 117 -3.00 -1.37 -0.75
CA SER A 117 -4.13 -0.96 -1.58
C SER A 117 -5.36 -1.79 -1.26
N ASN A 118 -6.45 -1.13 -0.88
CA ASN A 118 -7.71 -1.77 -0.56
C ASN A 118 -8.78 -1.32 -1.56
N LEU A 119 -9.29 -2.26 -2.35
CA LEU A 119 -10.41 -2.01 -3.27
C LEU A 119 -11.76 -1.98 -2.56
N GLY A 120 -11.84 -2.53 -1.33
CA GLY A 120 -13.08 -2.68 -0.60
C GLY A 120 -13.93 -3.82 -1.13
N VAL A 121 -15.24 -3.71 -0.92
CA VAL A 121 -16.22 -4.69 -1.39
C VAL A 121 -16.52 -4.43 -2.87
N VAL A 122 -16.36 -5.45 -3.68
CA VAL A 122 -16.70 -5.41 -5.12
C VAL A 122 -18.11 -5.95 -5.32
N GLU A 123 -18.99 -5.07 -5.73
CA GLU A 123 -20.38 -5.42 -6.09
C GLU A 123 -20.49 -5.54 -7.60
N MET A 124 -21.12 -6.62 -8.06
CA MET A 124 -21.38 -6.87 -9.48
C MET A 124 -22.83 -7.24 -9.70
N PRO A 125 -23.40 -6.95 -10.90
CA PRO A 125 -24.72 -7.44 -11.26
C PRO A 125 -24.79 -8.97 -11.15
N SER A 126 -25.90 -9.49 -10.65
CA SER A 126 -26.11 -10.94 -10.44
C SER A 126 -25.97 -11.78 -11.72
N SER A 127 -26.16 -11.15 -12.89
CA SER A 127 -25.90 -11.79 -14.18
C SER A 127 -24.42 -12.14 -14.42
N ILE A 128 -23.52 -11.44 -13.75
CA ILE A 128 -22.06 -11.63 -13.85
C ILE A 128 -21.55 -12.36 -12.63
N SER A 129 -21.91 -11.92 -11.41
CA SER A 129 -21.36 -12.45 -10.15
C SER A 129 -21.54 -13.96 -9.99
N LYS A 130 -22.65 -14.53 -10.47
CA LYS A 130 -22.92 -15.97 -10.43
C LYS A 130 -21.94 -16.83 -11.25
N HIS A 131 -21.09 -16.24 -12.04
CA HIS A 131 -20.09 -16.93 -12.88
C HIS A 131 -18.66 -16.68 -12.37
N ILE A 132 -18.50 -15.98 -11.25
CA ILE A 132 -17.21 -15.67 -10.64
C ILE A 132 -17.17 -16.39 -9.29
N GLU A 133 -16.18 -17.26 -9.11
CA GLU A 133 -15.99 -18.03 -7.88
C GLU A 133 -15.12 -17.27 -6.87
N SER A 134 -14.09 -16.57 -7.34
CA SER A 134 -13.19 -15.81 -6.50
C SER A 134 -12.70 -14.54 -7.20
N MET A 135 -12.18 -13.61 -6.41
CA MET A 135 -11.57 -12.40 -6.93
C MET A 135 -10.30 -12.07 -6.17
N ASP A 136 -9.22 -11.93 -6.92
CA ASP A 136 -7.93 -11.54 -6.41
C ASP A 136 -7.53 -10.16 -6.94
N PHE A 137 -6.80 -9.43 -6.13
CA PHE A 137 -6.19 -8.18 -6.52
C PHE A 137 -4.72 -8.21 -6.11
N ILE A 138 -3.83 -8.25 -7.08
CA ILE A 138 -2.39 -8.39 -6.86
C ILE A 138 -1.68 -7.13 -7.32
N LEU A 139 -0.92 -6.51 -6.42
CA LEU A 139 -0.01 -5.40 -6.75
C LEU A 139 1.28 -5.95 -7.37
N GLY A 140 1.89 -5.13 -8.25
CA GLY A 140 3.25 -5.40 -8.72
C GLY A 140 4.27 -5.27 -7.57
N THR A 141 5.36 -6.02 -7.69
CA THR A 141 6.50 -5.91 -6.77
C THR A 141 7.29 -4.63 -7.06
N ALA A 142 7.83 -4.00 -6.01
CA ALA A 142 8.77 -2.90 -6.12
C ALA A 142 10.12 -3.30 -5.52
N ILE A 143 11.22 -2.85 -6.14
CA ILE A 143 12.59 -3.26 -5.77
C ILE A 143 12.93 -2.86 -4.33
N THR A 144 12.33 -1.81 -3.82
CA THR A 144 12.68 -1.21 -2.53
C THR A 144 11.60 -1.33 -1.47
N ASN A 145 10.36 -1.63 -1.85
CA ASN A 145 9.30 -1.96 -0.89
C ASN A 145 9.42 -3.42 -0.48
N ARG A 146 9.38 -3.70 0.81
CA ARG A 146 9.46 -5.07 1.32
C ARG A 146 8.28 -5.92 0.84
N ALA A 147 7.06 -5.35 0.87
CA ALA A 147 5.86 -6.02 0.38
C ALA A 147 4.84 -5.02 -0.19
N GLY A 148 4.22 -5.40 -1.30
CA GLY A 148 3.01 -4.81 -1.83
C GLY A 148 1.82 -5.64 -1.38
N CYS A 149 0.95 -5.07 -0.55
CA CYS A 149 -0.23 -5.73 -0.03
C CYS A 149 -1.48 -5.16 -0.68
N SER A 150 -2.40 -6.02 -1.05
CA SER A 150 -3.68 -5.65 -1.63
C SER A 150 -4.82 -6.42 -0.98
N VAL A 151 -5.97 -5.77 -0.89
CA VAL A 151 -7.17 -6.32 -0.26
C VAL A 151 -8.34 -6.12 -1.19
N VAL A 152 -9.12 -7.15 -1.37
CA VAL A 152 -10.41 -7.11 -2.06
C VAL A 152 -11.40 -8.02 -1.33
N THR A 153 -12.66 -7.60 -1.27
CA THR A 153 -13.73 -8.44 -0.73
C THR A 153 -14.75 -8.72 -1.84
N PHE A 154 -15.03 -9.97 -2.08
CA PHE A 154 -16.04 -10.44 -3.02
C PHE A 154 -16.79 -11.63 -2.42
N ASP A 155 -18.10 -11.65 -2.52
CA ASP A 155 -18.99 -12.70 -2.01
C ASP A 155 -18.68 -13.14 -0.55
N ASN A 156 -18.52 -12.16 0.34
CA ASN A 156 -18.16 -12.35 1.77
C ASN A 156 -16.76 -12.97 2.02
N ILE A 157 -15.96 -13.18 1.00
CA ILE A 157 -14.57 -13.62 1.12
C ILE A 157 -13.66 -12.40 0.94
N THR A 158 -12.77 -12.18 1.89
CA THR A 158 -11.76 -11.14 1.80
C THR A 158 -10.42 -11.76 1.44
N THR A 159 -9.94 -11.44 0.25
CA THR A 159 -8.61 -11.86 -0.20
C THR A 159 -7.57 -10.80 0.14
N PHE A 160 -6.52 -11.22 0.82
CA PHE A 160 -5.36 -10.40 1.15
C PHE A 160 -4.14 -10.94 0.38
N SER A 161 -3.75 -10.24 -0.68
CA SER A 161 -2.64 -10.69 -1.53
C SER A 161 -1.36 -9.95 -1.16
N ILE A 162 -0.25 -10.68 -1.05
CA ILE A 162 1.08 -10.14 -0.73
C ILE A 162 2.03 -10.46 -1.89
N ALA A 163 2.61 -9.42 -2.48
CA ALA A 163 3.61 -9.52 -3.53
C ALA A 163 4.93 -8.92 -3.03
N LYS A 164 6.01 -9.70 -3.07
CA LYS A 164 7.35 -9.29 -2.62
C LYS A 164 8.45 -9.94 -3.46
N MET A 165 9.66 -9.42 -3.35
CA MET A 165 10.84 -9.94 -4.07
C MET A 165 11.73 -10.81 -3.18
N THR A 166 11.41 -10.96 -1.90
CA THR A 166 12.16 -11.79 -0.95
C THR A 166 11.44 -13.12 -0.74
N VAL A 167 12.20 -14.17 -0.47
CA VAL A 167 11.67 -15.48 -0.12
C VAL A 167 11.41 -15.68 1.37
N ASP A 168 11.83 -14.71 2.21
CA ASP A 168 11.61 -14.75 3.65
C ASP A 168 10.10 -14.67 3.99
N PRO A 169 9.49 -15.68 4.62
CA PRO A 169 8.05 -15.74 4.87
C PRO A 169 7.63 -15.04 6.17
N SER A 170 8.55 -14.45 6.93
CA SER A 170 8.28 -13.93 8.29
C SER A 170 7.12 -12.94 8.34
N PHE A 171 6.95 -12.13 7.28
CA PHE A 171 5.86 -11.17 7.21
C PHE A 171 4.50 -11.85 7.07
N GLU A 172 4.38 -12.82 6.16
CA GLU A 172 3.14 -13.57 5.91
C GLU A 172 2.78 -14.47 7.07
N GLU A 173 3.76 -15.17 7.63
CA GLU A 173 3.57 -16.02 8.80
C GLU A 173 3.03 -15.21 9.97
N LYS A 174 3.60 -14.03 10.23
CA LYS A 174 3.09 -13.17 11.29
C LYS A 174 1.70 -12.63 11.01
N MET A 175 1.38 -12.31 9.75
CA MET A 175 0.03 -11.92 9.37
C MET A 175 -0.97 -13.03 9.63
N TYR A 176 -0.62 -14.25 9.25
CA TYR A 176 -1.42 -15.45 9.47
C TYR A 176 -1.68 -15.70 10.96
N ASP A 177 -0.61 -15.70 11.78
CA ASP A 177 -0.70 -15.90 13.22
C ASP A 177 -1.64 -14.89 13.91
N LEU A 178 -1.54 -13.61 13.50
CA LEU A 178 -2.36 -12.55 14.05
C LEU A 178 -3.84 -12.73 13.69
N LEU A 179 -4.14 -13.12 12.46
CA LEU A 179 -5.52 -13.38 12.03
C LEU A 179 -6.10 -14.61 12.73
N GLN A 180 -5.31 -15.68 12.88
CA GLN A 180 -5.74 -16.87 13.62
C GLN A 180 -5.97 -16.56 15.11
N ALA A 181 -5.10 -15.76 15.73
CA ALA A 181 -5.27 -15.36 17.13
C ALA A 181 -6.56 -14.57 17.37
N ASP A 182 -7.00 -13.81 16.36
CA ASP A 182 -8.28 -13.09 16.36
C ASP A 182 -9.50 -13.99 15.99
N GLY A 183 -9.26 -15.30 15.79
CA GLY A 183 -10.31 -16.27 15.47
C GLY A 183 -10.82 -16.21 14.02
N VAL A 184 -10.06 -15.60 13.12
CA VAL A 184 -10.40 -15.55 11.70
C VAL A 184 -9.99 -16.86 11.03
N GLU A 185 -10.91 -17.48 10.29
CA GLU A 185 -10.60 -18.62 9.42
C GLU A 185 -9.78 -18.14 8.21
N VAL A 186 -8.58 -18.67 8.04
CA VAL A 186 -7.64 -18.24 6.99
C VAL A 186 -7.27 -19.44 6.13
N ILE A 187 -7.48 -19.28 4.83
CA ILE A 187 -6.96 -20.19 3.80
C ILE A 187 -5.74 -19.53 3.18
N VAL A 188 -4.62 -20.25 3.11
CA VAL A 188 -3.37 -19.74 2.53
C VAL A 188 -3.11 -20.41 1.20
N GLU A 189 -2.93 -19.59 0.18
CA GLU A 189 -2.51 -20.02 -1.15
C GLU A 189 -1.17 -19.38 -1.48
N GLY A 190 -0.24 -20.15 -1.99
CA GLY A 190 1.09 -19.68 -2.40
C GLY A 190 1.30 -19.81 -3.90
N SER A 191 2.15 -18.98 -4.48
CA SER A 191 2.68 -19.23 -5.81
C SER A 191 3.58 -20.48 -5.78
N GLU A 192 3.40 -21.37 -6.73
CA GLU A 192 4.35 -22.48 -6.91
C GLU A 192 5.76 -21.91 -7.17
N ASN A 193 6.75 -22.45 -6.48
CA ASN A 193 8.14 -22.17 -6.79
C ASN A 193 8.42 -22.74 -8.16
N TYR A 194 8.55 -21.90 -9.18
CA TYR A 194 9.15 -22.31 -10.44
C TYR A 194 10.64 -22.54 -10.17
N GLU A 195 11.01 -23.78 -9.88
CA GLU A 195 12.40 -24.20 -9.95
C GLU A 195 12.83 -24.10 -11.43
N ASN A 196 13.68 -23.13 -11.71
CA ASN A 196 14.42 -23.04 -12.98
C ASN A 196 15.70 -23.86 -12.90
#